data_da0c48d887b96ae8b0f852b4bd96150d
#
_entry.id   da0c48d887b96ae8b0f852b4bd96150d
#
_cell.length_a   1.000
_cell.length_b   1.000
_cell.length_c   1.000
_cell.angle_alpha   90.00
_cell.angle_beta   90.00
_cell.angle_gamma   90.00
#
_symmetry.space_group_name_H-M   'P 1'
#
loop_
_entity.id
_entity.type
_entity.pdbx_description
1 polymer ?
#
loop_
_entity_poly.entity_id
_entity_poly.type
_entity_poly.pdbx_seq_one_letter_code
_entity_poly.pdbx_strand_id
1 'polypeptide(L)'
;MKKSKFCILFVLFVIAADIAAVDAQIVLKGKVTTREEEPVAFAAVSLRGMRDTTRLVETAVTDMQGNYAFGKHREGKYLLTIQSLGFRTLNDTVHIRRSSLGNTYEMRKDYLLEEEATAIDDVVVVGTNVTHYLDRTVYRVTNADRRTAVTGLDLTNKVPQVTLDRINETVSSSDGAVTILVNGIAASAQELKTISPEEVGQIEYYDLPPIRYGGGNAVLNIVTQEVRDGFYGGIDLKHAVPVRWLNDSFYLRYNRGRSQLTFRYYASWHKSDAQFVDDEYRYALNGTDYAQYLHTSGGYRSFYNDFNLKYTNQLQDKYVFQATFYPSLRNNENHYDSQIEFLEGAAGMQRYGNYRTESKIFNPTLDLYFWRQLGRKQELIMAITGNYFDSGLDTRSSEYDSADDRPVFEDFLTVDGRKYSAIGQALYIKNFEKVAFSVGERFAYESNIAHTTSWLSGDRQERTTRMKK
;
A
#
# COMPACT_ATOMS: atom_id res chain seq x y z
N MET A 1 34.18 -17.87 44.97
CA MET A 1 33.74 -18.96 44.07
C MET A 1 32.20 -19.13 43.91
N LYS A 2 31.34 -18.36 44.59
CA LYS A 2 29.86 -18.47 44.42
C LYS A 2 29.25 -17.51 43.37
N LYS A 3 29.94 -16.45 42.95
CA LYS A 3 29.42 -15.48 41.95
C LYS A 3 29.60 -15.92 40.48
N SER A 4 30.57 -16.80 40.21
CA SER A 4 30.85 -17.29 38.86
C SER A 4 29.81 -18.32 38.36
N LYS A 5 29.20 -19.10 39.24
CA LYS A 5 28.21 -20.12 38.87
C LYS A 5 26.84 -19.51 38.55
N PHE A 6 26.53 -18.33 39.09
CA PHE A 6 25.26 -17.64 38.81
C PHE A 6 25.28 -16.95 37.45
N CYS A 7 26.41 -16.39 37.03
CA CYS A 7 26.54 -15.83 35.67
C CYS A 7 26.47 -16.89 34.59
N ILE A 8 27.05 -18.07 34.78
CA ILE A 8 27.02 -19.17 33.80
C ILE A 8 25.59 -19.72 33.67
N LEU A 9 24.83 -19.79 34.77
CA LEU A 9 23.44 -20.25 34.74
C LEU A 9 22.50 -19.22 34.06
N PHE A 10 22.78 -17.93 34.23
CA PHE A 10 22.03 -16.85 33.59
C PHE A 10 22.33 -16.76 32.09
N VAL A 11 23.58 -16.94 31.67
CA VAL A 11 23.98 -17.02 30.25
C VAL A 11 23.39 -18.25 29.56
N LEU A 12 23.35 -19.41 30.25
CA LEU A 12 22.68 -20.60 29.73
C LEU A 12 21.16 -20.44 29.67
N PHE A 13 20.55 -19.67 30.55
CA PHE A 13 19.12 -19.38 30.50
C PHE A 13 18.78 -18.39 29.38
N VAL A 14 19.63 -17.40 29.10
CA VAL A 14 19.47 -16.46 27.97
C VAL A 14 19.71 -17.18 26.64
N ILE A 15 20.67 -18.09 26.54
CA ILE A 15 20.91 -18.90 25.32
C ILE A 15 19.77 -19.91 25.10
N ALA A 16 19.09 -20.37 26.16
CA ALA A 16 17.91 -21.24 26.02
C ALA A 16 16.63 -20.49 25.65
N ALA A 17 16.58 -19.16 25.82
CA ALA A 17 15.43 -18.33 25.41
C ALA A 17 15.47 -17.92 23.92
N ASP A 18 16.64 -17.97 23.28
CA ASP A 18 16.85 -17.69 21.85
C ASP A 18 16.75 -18.94 20.95
N ILE A 19 16.11 -20.02 21.42
CA ILE A 19 15.53 -20.97 20.48
C ILE A 19 14.29 -20.25 19.90
N ALA A 20 14.52 -19.32 18.97
CA ALA A 20 13.49 -18.82 18.08
C ALA A 20 12.74 -20.06 17.59
N ALA A 21 11.49 -20.19 17.99
CA ALA A 21 10.59 -21.18 17.44
C ALA A 21 10.63 -20.94 15.93
N VAL A 22 11.33 -21.79 15.20
CA VAL A 22 11.25 -21.82 13.74
C VAL A 22 9.78 -22.10 13.46
N ASP A 23 9.03 -21.07 13.17
CA ASP A 23 7.61 -21.15 12.82
C ASP A 23 7.51 -22.08 11.60
N ALA A 24 7.11 -23.30 11.85
CA ALA A 24 6.91 -24.27 10.78
C ALA A 24 5.79 -23.77 9.89
N GLN A 25 6.13 -23.42 8.67
CA GLN A 25 5.20 -22.97 7.66
C GLN A 25 4.68 -24.20 6.90
N ILE A 26 3.37 -24.40 6.88
CA ILE A 26 2.70 -25.59 6.35
C ILE A 26 1.85 -25.19 5.14
N VAL A 27 1.99 -25.92 4.04
CA VAL A 27 1.16 -25.77 2.84
C VAL A 27 -0.13 -26.56 3.04
N LEU A 28 -1.29 -25.90 2.89
CA LEU A 28 -2.59 -26.55 2.86
C LEU A 28 -3.04 -26.71 1.40
N LYS A 29 -3.30 -27.92 0.99
CA LYS A 29 -3.81 -28.25 -0.35
C LYS A 29 -4.92 -29.28 -0.29
N GLY A 30 -5.72 -29.39 -1.32
CA GLY A 30 -6.80 -30.36 -1.40
C GLY A 30 -7.53 -30.32 -2.71
N LYS A 31 -8.63 -31.05 -2.78
CA LYS A 31 -9.49 -31.13 -3.95
C LYS A 31 -10.94 -30.80 -3.54
N VAL A 32 -11.65 -30.10 -4.42
CA VAL A 32 -13.07 -29.78 -4.28
C VAL A 32 -13.83 -30.58 -5.34
N THR A 33 -14.79 -31.39 -4.91
CA THR A 33 -15.61 -32.26 -5.79
C THR A 33 -17.09 -32.16 -5.47
N THR A 34 -17.94 -32.61 -6.40
CA THR A 34 -19.36 -32.85 -6.16
C THR A 34 -19.58 -34.21 -5.49
N ARG A 35 -20.83 -34.54 -5.13
CA ARG A 35 -21.19 -35.87 -4.62
C ARG A 35 -20.94 -37.00 -5.62
N GLU A 36 -20.90 -36.69 -6.91
CA GLU A 36 -20.64 -37.60 -8.01
C GLU A 36 -19.15 -37.70 -8.36
N GLU A 37 -18.27 -37.19 -7.45
CA GLU A 37 -16.81 -37.12 -7.61
C GLU A 37 -16.33 -36.24 -8.77
N GLU A 38 -17.21 -35.44 -9.38
CA GLU A 38 -16.81 -34.50 -10.42
C GLU A 38 -16.04 -33.32 -9.83
N PRO A 39 -14.95 -32.90 -10.47
CA PRO A 39 -14.16 -31.78 -9.96
C PRO A 39 -14.91 -30.46 -10.11
N VAL A 40 -14.95 -29.66 -9.04
CA VAL A 40 -15.48 -28.30 -9.08
C VAL A 40 -14.35 -27.35 -9.46
N ALA A 41 -14.30 -26.98 -10.74
CA ALA A 41 -13.33 -26.03 -11.27
C ALA A 41 -13.70 -24.58 -10.91
N PHE A 42 -12.67 -23.74 -10.74
CA PHE A 42 -12.80 -22.29 -10.50
C PHE A 42 -13.61 -21.90 -9.25
N ALA A 43 -13.69 -22.78 -8.27
CA ALA A 43 -14.24 -22.45 -6.96
C ALA A 43 -13.26 -21.55 -6.18
N ALA A 44 -13.77 -20.48 -5.59
CA ALA A 44 -12.98 -19.63 -4.70
C ALA A 44 -12.86 -20.27 -3.32
N VAL A 45 -11.65 -20.52 -2.86
CA VAL A 45 -11.32 -21.07 -1.55
C VAL A 45 -10.60 -20.00 -0.75
N SER A 46 -11.22 -19.46 0.28
CA SER A 46 -10.66 -18.40 1.12
C SER A 46 -10.31 -18.88 2.52
N LEU A 47 -9.19 -18.45 3.06
CA LEU A 47 -8.68 -18.76 4.38
C LEU A 47 -8.69 -17.52 5.25
N ARG A 48 -9.32 -17.56 6.43
CA ARG A 48 -9.43 -16.46 7.37
C ARG A 48 -8.95 -16.85 8.76
N GLY A 49 -8.43 -15.90 9.52
CA GLY A 49 -7.97 -16.16 10.88
C GLY A 49 -9.16 -16.34 11.84
N MET A 50 -9.14 -17.36 12.72
CA MET A 50 -10.22 -17.59 13.71
C MET A 50 -10.32 -16.50 14.78
N ARG A 51 -9.29 -15.73 15.05
CA ARG A 51 -9.32 -14.62 16.02
C ARG A 51 -9.99 -13.37 15.44
N ASP A 52 -9.92 -13.22 14.14
CA ASP A 52 -10.53 -12.13 13.38
C ASP A 52 -10.97 -12.71 12.02
N THR A 53 -12.23 -13.11 11.93
CA THR A 53 -12.83 -13.71 10.73
C THR A 53 -13.04 -12.69 9.61
N THR A 54 -12.88 -11.40 9.90
CA THR A 54 -12.91 -10.33 8.87
C THR A 54 -11.60 -10.25 8.12
N ARG A 55 -10.50 -10.73 8.71
CA ARG A 55 -9.17 -10.70 8.09
C ARG A 55 -8.98 -11.90 7.17
N LEU A 56 -8.90 -11.63 5.88
CA LEU A 56 -8.48 -12.61 4.88
C LEU A 56 -6.98 -12.90 5.06
N VAL A 57 -6.63 -14.18 5.11
CA VAL A 57 -5.24 -14.63 5.20
C VAL A 57 -4.70 -14.96 3.81
N GLU A 58 -5.47 -15.73 3.02
CA GLU A 58 -5.14 -16.07 1.64
C GLU A 58 -6.39 -16.56 0.89
N THR A 59 -6.37 -16.48 -0.44
CA THR A 59 -7.38 -17.06 -1.33
C THR A 59 -6.69 -17.90 -2.40
N ALA A 60 -7.26 -19.06 -2.69
CA ALA A 60 -6.90 -19.90 -3.81
C ALA A 60 -8.13 -20.14 -4.68
N VAL A 61 -7.91 -20.45 -5.96
CA VAL A 61 -8.97 -20.86 -6.89
C VAL A 61 -8.68 -22.28 -7.34
N THR A 62 -9.71 -23.12 -7.39
CA THR A 62 -9.51 -24.51 -7.86
C THR A 62 -9.19 -24.54 -9.36
N ASP A 63 -8.26 -25.43 -9.73
CA ASP A 63 -7.93 -25.69 -11.14
C ASP A 63 -9.04 -26.50 -11.87
N MET A 64 -8.83 -26.83 -13.12
CA MET A 64 -9.77 -27.65 -13.91
C MET A 64 -10.02 -29.04 -13.33
N GLN A 65 -9.13 -29.54 -12.49
CA GLN A 65 -9.22 -30.82 -11.80
C GLN A 65 -9.80 -30.68 -10.39
N GLY A 66 -10.19 -29.47 -10.01
CA GLY A 66 -10.76 -29.14 -8.70
C GLY A 66 -9.70 -29.01 -7.59
N ASN A 67 -8.38 -28.99 -7.89
CA ASN A 67 -7.36 -28.87 -6.87
C ASN A 67 -7.17 -27.43 -6.46
N TYR A 68 -6.92 -27.20 -5.16
CA TYR A 68 -6.50 -25.93 -4.62
C TYR A 68 -5.23 -26.08 -3.78
N ALA A 69 -4.46 -25.01 -3.67
CA ALA A 69 -3.30 -24.94 -2.80
C ALA A 69 -3.14 -23.53 -2.26
N PHE A 70 -2.90 -23.44 -0.97
CA PHE A 70 -2.47 -22.21 -0.29
C PHE A 70 -0.96 -22.19 -0.15
N GLY A 71 -0.39 -21.01 0.03
CA GLY A 71 1.00 -20.85 0.37
C GLY A 71 1.35 -21.42 1.76
N LYS A 72 2.48 -20.98 2.30
CA LYS A 72 2.96 -21.46 3.59
C LYS A 72 2.33 -20.67 4.74
N HIS A 73 1.61 -21.37 5.62
CA HIS A 73 0.96 -20.79 6.79
C HIS A 73 1.53 -21.30 8.11
N ARG A 74 1.36 -20.50 9.17
CA ARG A 74 1.70 -20.89 10.55
C ARG A 74 0.67 -21.89 11.09
N GLU A 75 1.09 -22.67 12.08
CA GLU A 75 0.14 -23.52 12.82
C GLU A 75 -0.95 -22.66 13.46
N GLY A 76 -2.19 -23.13 13.35
CA GLY A 76 -3.33 -22.41 13.90
C GLY A 76 -4.67 -22.89 13.40
N LYS A 77 -5.73 -22.31 13.95
CA LYS A 77 -7.11 -22.54 13.49
C LYS A 77 -7.49 -21.42 12.51
N TYR A 78 -8.05 -21.82 11.40
CA TYR A 78 -8.49 -20.93 10.33
C TYR A 78 -9.92 -21.27 9.92
N LEU A 79 -10.68 -20.26 9.53
CA LEU A 79 -11.96 -20.45 8.86
C LEU A 79 -11.68 -20.56 7.35
N LEU A 80 -12.02 -21.70 6.77
CA LEU A 80 -11.95 -21.94 5.34
C LEU A 80 -13.36 -21.84 4.76
N THR A 81 -13.50 -21.01 3.71
CA THR A 81 -14.78 -20.83 3.01
C THR A 81 -14.59 -21.18 1.55
N ILE A 82 -15.46 -22.05 1.01
CA ILE A 82 -15.48 -22.41 -0.41
C ILE A 82 -16.76 -21.90 -1.04
N GLN A 83 -16.62 -21.17 -2.14
CA GLN A 83 -17.73 -20.62 -2.90
C GLN A 83 -17.59 -20.97 -4.39
N SER A 84 -18.66 -21.46 -4.98
CA SER A 84 -18.75 -21.72 -6.42
C SER A 84 -20.17 -21.51 -6.89
N LEU A 85 -20.32 -21.06 -8.14
CA LEU A 85 -21.63 -20.82 -8.73
C LEU A 85 -22.41 -22.16 -8.88
N GLY A 86 -23.66 -22.21 -8.43
CA GLY A 86 -24.48 -23.41 -8.46
C GLY A 86 -24.27 -24.36 -7.27
N PHE A 87 -23.43 -23.98 -6.30
CA PHE A 87 -23.13 -24.78 -5.11
C PHE A 87 -23.38 -24.00 -3.82
N ARG A 88 -23.80 -24.72 -2.80
CA ARG A 88 -23.95 -24.16 -1.47
C ARG A 88 -22.58 -23.77 -0.90
N THR A 89 -22.47 -22.53 -0.38
CA THR A 89 -21.25 -22.07 0.29
C THR A 89 -20.89 -23.00 1.45
N LEU A 90 -19.68 -23.54 1.43
CA LEU A 90 -19.15 -24.39 2.49
C LEU A 90 -18.24 -23.57 3.41
N ASN A 91 -18.50 -23.62 4.70
CA ASN A 91 -17.64 -23.06 5.74
C ASN A 91 -17.13 -24.17 6.64
N ASP A 92 -15.83 -24.23 6.85
CA ASP A 92 -15.19 -25.22 7.71
C ASP A 92 -14.06 -24.60 8.53
N THR A 93 -13.86 -25.13 9.73
CA THR A 93 -12.73 -24.76 10.58
C THR A 93 -11.57 -25.71 10.38
N VAL A 94 -10.52 -25.23 9.75
CA VAL A 94 -9.31 -26.01 9.49
C VAL A 94 -8.27 -25.72 10.58
N HIS A 95 -7.75 -26.79 11.16
CA HIS A 95 -6.63 -26.71 12.09
C HIS A 95 -5.34 -27.10 11.36
N ILE A 96 -4.58 -26.14 10.91
CA ILE A 96 -3.27 -26.36 10.29
C ILE A 96 -2.30 -26.79 11.40
N ARG A 97 -1.79 -28.00 11.32
CA ARG A 97 -0.90 -28.62 12.31
C ARG A 97 0.28 -29.28 11.62
N ARG A 98 1.40 -29.33 12.32
CA ARG A 98 2.56 -30.09 11.90
C ARG A 98 2.26 -31.61 11.92
N SER A 99 2.58 -32.30 10.85
CA SER A 99 2.53 -33.77 10.83
C SER A 99 3.68 -34.33 11.65
N SER A 100 3.40 -35.32 12.52
CA SER A 100 4.40 -35.98 13.35
C SER A 100 5.25 -37.02 12.58
N LEU A 101 4.95 -37.28 11.32
CA LEU A 101 5.61 -38.28 10.48
C LEU A 101 6.13 -37.63 9.18
N GLY A 102 7.40 -37.26 9.18
CA GLY A 102 8.15 -36.86 7.99
C GLY A 102 8.46 -35.38 7.86
N ASN A 103 9.46 -35.07 7.00
CA ASN A 103 9.95 -33.73 6.70
C ASN A 103 9.05 -32.91 5.76
N THR A 104 7.82 -33.35 5.50
CA THR A 104 6.92 -32.69 4.56
C THR A 104 5.93 -31.81 5.32
N TYR A 105 6.04 -30.53 5.13
CA TYR A 105 5.16 -29.51 5.69
C TYR A 105 3.92 -29.30 4.81
N GLU A 106 3.20 -30.39 4.49
CA GLU A 106 2.02 -30.36 3.65
C GLU A 106 0.83 -30.97 4.40
N MET A 107 -0.30 -30.28 4.39
CA MET A 107 -1.58 -30.75 4.89
C MET A 107 -2.55 -30.86 3.71
N ARG A 108 -3.19 -32.03 3.54
CA ARG A 108 -4.22 -32.21 2.51
C ARG A 108 -5.60 -32.28 3.17
N LYS A 109 -6.55 -31.53 2.60
CA LYS A 109 -7.95 -31.60 2.99
C LYS A 109 -8.85 -31.41 1.76
N ASP A 110 -9.61 -32.46 1.46
CA ASP A 110 -10.53 -32.48 0.33
C ASP A 110 -11.94 -32.10 0.82
N TYR A 111 -12.73 -31.46 -0.04
CA TYR A 111 -14.06 -30.99 0.25
C TYR A 111 -15.07 -31.43 -0.80
N LEU A 112 -16.27 -31.65 -0.35
CA LEU A 112 -17.41 -32.01 -1.17
C LEU A 112 -18.40 -30.83 -1.12
N LEU A 113 -18.72 -30.25 -2.28
CA LEU A 113 -19.75 -29.23 -2.40
C LEU A 113 -21.10 -29.87 -2.77
N GLU A 114 -22.13 -29.41 -2.10
CA GLU A 114 -23.49 -29.80 -2.44
C GLU A 114 -24.04 -28.84 -3.51
N GLU A 115 -24.59 -29.39 -4.58
CA GLU A 115 -25.31 -28.60 -5.56
C GLU A 115 -26.53 -27.96 -4.89
N GLU A 116 -26.74 -26.70 -5.15
CA GLU A 116 -27.95 -25.99 -4.72
C GLU A 116 -29.03 -26.26 -5.74
N ALA A 117 -29.79 -27.34 -5.54
CA ALA A 117 -30.93 -27.66 -6.41
C ALA A 117 -31.94 -26.50 -6.36
N THR A 118 -32.14 -25.84 -7.48
CA THR A 118 -33.15 -24.78 -7.65
C THR A 118 -34.52 -25.43 -7.62
N ALA A 119 -35.11 -25.62 -6.43
CA ALA A 119 -36.51 -25.86 -6.32
C ALA A 119 -37.24 -24.58 -6.72
N ILE A 120 -38.01 -24.65 -7.83
CA ILE A 120 -38.94 -23.61 -8.26
C ILE A 120 -40.18 -23.74 -7.37
N ASP A 121 -40.15 -23.07 -6.23
CA ASP A 121 -41.37 -22.70 -5.48
C ASP A 121 -41.08 -21.37 -4.75
N ASP A 122 -41.93 -20.39 -5.07
CA ASP A 122 -41.97 -19.02 -4.58
C ASP A 122 -40.61 -18.27 -4.64
N VAL A 123 -40.52 -17.45 -5.67
CA VAL A 123 -39.37 -16.58 -5.95
C VAL A 123 -39.22 -15.53 -4.86
N VAL A 124 -38.57 -15.90 -3.75
CA VAL A 124 -37.70 -14.99 -3.03
C VAL A 124 -36.38 -15.01 -3.83
N VAL A 125 -36.24 -14.08 -4.78
CA VAL A 125 -34.99 -13.85 -5.47
C VAL A 125 -33.99 -13.35 -4.42
N VAL A 126 -33.33 -14.25 -3.74
CA VAL A 126 -32.03 -13.98 -3.12
C VAL A 126 -31.06 -13.99 -4.31
N GLY A 127 -31.01 -12.88 -5.05
CA GLY A 127 -30.06 -12.70 -6.13
C GLY A 127 -28.67 -12.95 -5.58
N THR A 128 -27.91 -13.82 -6.21
CA THR A 128 -26.50 -14.01 -5.90
C THR A 128 -25.82 -12.66 -5.98
N ASN A 129 -25.35 -12.13 -4.84
CA ASN A 129 -24.72 -10.82 -4.78
C ASN A 129 -23.35 -10.80 -5.48
N VAL A 130 -22.95 -11.94 -6.06
CA VAL A 130 -21.69 -12.13 -6.77
C VAL A 130 -22.01 -12.71 -8.15
N THR A 131 -21.46 -12.09 -9.18
CA THR A 131 -21.58 -12.57 -10.56
C THR A 131 -20.19 -12.68 -11.16
N HIS A 132 -19.85 -13.86 -11.68
CA HIS A 132 -18.57 -14.11 -12.32
C HIS A 132 -18.71 -13.91 -13.84
N TYR A 133 -17.87 -13.06 -14.39
CA TYR A 133 -17.68 -12.88 -15.83
C TYR A 133 -16.32 -13.47 -16.22
N LEU A 134 -16.07 -13.58 -17.51
CA LEU A 134 -14.81 -14.10 -18.02
C LEU A 134 -13.61 -13.21 -17.67
N ASP A 135 -13.84 -11.91 -17.52
CA ASP A 135 -12.82 -10.88 -17.33
C ASP A 135 -12.83 -10.27 -15.90
N ARG A 136 -13.87 -10.50 -15.12
CA ARG A 136 -14.04 -9.92 -13.79
C ARG A 136 -15.07 -10.64 -12.93
N THR A 137 -14.99 -10.41 -11.64
CA THR A 137 -16.03 -10.76 -10.67
C THR A 137 -16.73 -9.49 -10.20
N VAL A 138 -18.06 -9.48 -10.21
CA VAL A 138 -18.91 -8.36 -9.77
C VAL A 138 -19.57 -8.69 -8.45
N TYR A 139 -19.34 -7.87 -7.44
CA TYR A 139 -19.93 -7.95 -6.11
C TYR A 139 -20.97 -6.84 -5.95
N ARG A 140 -22.25 -7.18 -5.93
CA ARG A 140 -23.32 -6.20 -5.65
C ARG A 140 -23.33 -5.83 -4.18
N VAL A 141 -23.39 -4.55 -3.88
CA VAL A 141 -23.44 -4.04 -2.51
C VAL A 141 -24.87 -4.08 -2.00
N THR A 142 -25.10 -4.85 -0.94
CA THR A 142 -26.41 -5.01 -0.31
C THR A 142 -26.64 -3.97 0.79
N ASN A 143 -27.90 -3.83 1.24
CA ASN A 143 -28.21 -2.98 2.39
C ASN A 143 -27.55 -3.47 3.69
N ALA A 144 -27.27 -4.76 3.82
CA ALA A 144 -26.54 -5.32 4.95
C ALA A 144 -25.07 -4.86 4.92
N ASP A 145 -24.42 -4.89 3.74
CA ASP A 145 -23.05 -4.42 3.56
C ASP A 145 -22.93 -2.92 3.90
N ARG A 146 -23.90 -2.10 3.43
CA ARG A 146 -23.93 -0.65 3.70
C ARG A 146 -24.05 -0.33 5.18
N ARG A 147 -24.83 -1.12 5.96
CA ARG A 147 -24.99 -0.90 7.41
C ARG A 147 -23.72 -1.18 8.20
N THR A 148 -22.83 -2.00 7.70
CA THR A 148 -21.57 -2.37 8.36
C THR A 148 -20.37 -1.52 7.89
N ALA A 149 -20.56 -0.68 6.91
CA ALA A 149 -19.54 0.20 6.34
C ALA A 149 -19.81 1.66 6.74
N VAL A 150 -18.76 2.38 7.07
CA VAL A 150 -18.79 3.83 7.33
C VAL A 150 -18.52 4.60 6.04
N THR A 151 -17.66 4.06 5.19
CA THR A 151 -17.22 4.67 3.93
C THR A 151 -17.19 3.64 2.80
N GLY A 152 -17.04 4.11 1.56
CA GLY A 152 -16.80 3.23 0.41
C GLY A 152 -15.53 2.39 0.53
N LEU A 153 -14.53 2.86 1.29
CA LEU A 153 -13.32 2.10 1.56
C LEU A 153 -13.62 0.82 2.36
N ASP A 154 -14.53 0.87 3.34
CA ASP A 154 -14.90 -0.29 4.14
C ASP A 154 -15.55 -1.39 3.31
N LEU A 155 -16.26 -1.01 2.24
CA LEU A 155 -16.92 -1.95 1.34
C LEU A 155 -15.94 -2.82 0.55
N THR A 156 -14.67 -2.42 0.43
CA THR A 156 -13.63 -3.22 -0.26
C THR A 156 -13.43 -4.59 0.41
N ASN A 157 -13.69 -4.71 1.72
CA ASN A 157 -13.65 -5.97 2.44
C ASN A 157 -14.71 -6.99 1.97
N LYS A 158 -15.70 -6.56 1.18
CA LYS A 158 -16.69 -7.47 0.59
C LYS A 158 -16.07 -8.39 -0.47
N VAL A 159 -14.96 -7.97 -1.06
CA VAL A 159 -14.22 -8.72 -2.08
C VAL A 159 -13.26 -9.68 -1.39
N PRO A 160 -13.46 -11.02 -1.49
CA PRO A 160 -12.63 -11.99 -0.75
C PRO A 160 -11.14 -11.93 -1.08
N GLN A 161 -10.80 -11.54 -2.32
CA GLN A 161 -9.43 -11.41 -2.80
C GLN A 161 -8.71 -10.15 -2.29
N VAL A 162 -9.43 -9.27 -1.60
CA VAL A 162 -8.92 -7.95 -1.20
C VAL A 162 -8.79 -7.88 0.31
N THR A 163 -7.69 -7.30 0.77
CA THR A 163 -7.42 -7.01 2.18
C THR A 163 -7.31 -5.50 2.38
N LEU A 164 -8.07 -4.97 3.32
CA LEU A 164 -7.96 -3.60 3.78
C LEU A 164 -7.15 -3.55 5.07
N ASP A 165 -5.97 -2.93 5.02
CA ASP A 165 -5.26 -2.49 6.23
C ASP A 165 -5.88 -1.18 6.71
N ARG A 166 -6.63 -1.24 7.81
CA ARG A 166 -7.33 -0.08 8.38
C ARG A 166 -6.39 0.90 9.08
N ILE A 167 -5.20 0.47 9.47
CA ILE A 167 -4.21 1.32 10.15
C ILE A 167 -3.50 2.18 9.12
N ASN A 168 -2.97 1.56 8.07
CA ASN A 168 -2.24 2.24 7.00
C ASN A 168 -3.15 2.71 5.86
N GLU A 169 -4.45 2.36 5.89
CA GLU A 169 -5.45 2.70 4.87
C GLU A 169 -5.04 2.24 3.48
N THR A 170 -4.46 1.04 3.40
CA THR A 170 -4.02 0.44 2.15
C THR A 170 -4.87 -0.74 1.76
N VAL A 171 -5.12 -0.87 0.46
CA VAL A 171 -5.87 -1.97 -0.13
C VAL A 171 -4.90 -2.82 -0.94
N SER A 172 -4.87 -4.11 -0.65
CA SER A 172 -4.01 -5.08 -1.34
C SER A 172 -4.80 -6.33 -1.72
N SER A 173 -4.28 -7.12 -2.65
CA SER A 173 -4.76 -8.45 -2.96
C SER A 173 -3.75 -9.52 -2.53
N SER A 174 -4.11 -10.80 -2.67
CA SER A 174 -3.18 -11.92 -2.50
C SER A 174 -1.92 -11.80 -3.37
N ASP A 175 -2.04 -11.17 -4.53
CA ASP A 175 -0.98 -11.01 -5.52
C ASP A 175 -0.21 -9.69 -5.40
N GLY A 176 -0.49 -8.91 -4.35
CA GLY A 176 0.19 -7.66 -4.05
C GLY A 176 -0.68 -6.41 -4.17
N ALA A 177 -0.13 -5.33 -4.73
CA ALA A 177 -0.82 -4.06 -4.83
C ALA A 177 -2.02 -4.13 -5.79
N VAL A 178 -3.12 -3.46 -5.40
CA VAL A 178 -4.34 -3.35 -6.20
C VAL A 178 -4.46 -1.93 -6.75
N THR A 179 -4.76 -1.82 -8.05
CA THR A 179 -5.15 -0.54 -8.64
C THR A 179 -6.61 -0.26 -8.32
N ILE A 180 -6.87 0.82 -7.61
CA ILE A 180 -8.22 1.23 -7.25
C ILE A 180 -8.78 2.14 -8.33
N LEU A 181 -10.01 1.87 -8.77
CA LEU A 181 -10.76 2.72 -9.67
C LEU A 181 -12.11 3.09 -9.05
N VAL A 182 -12.63 4.24 -9.44
CA VAL A 182 -14.02 4.65 -9.23
C VAL A 182 -14.63 4.96 -10.58
N ASN A 183 -15.66 4.21 -10.95
CA ASN A 183 -16.29 4.30 -12.27
C ASN A 183 -15.29 4.20 -13.44
N GLY A 184 -14.29 3.33 -13.29
CA GLY A 184 -13.25 3.11 -14.30
C GLY A 184 -12.10 4.13 -14.29
N ILE A 185 -12.07 5.07 -13.35
CA ILE A 185 -11.05 6.12 -13.24
C ILE A 185 -10.17 5.84 -12.03
N ALA A 186 -8.84 5.99 -12.18
CA ALA A 186 -7.89 5.80 -11.10
C ALA A 186 -8.22 6.67 -9.87
N ALA A 187 -8.22 6.05 -8.72
CA ALA A 187 -8.53 6.66 -7.44
C ALA A 187 -7.58 6.14 -6.35
N SER A 188 -7.50 6.84 -5.26
CA SER A 188 -6.77 6.41 -4.07
C SER A 188 -7.70 5.78 -3.01
N ALA A 189 -7.15 5.01 -2.07
CA ALA A 189 -7.91 4.52 -0.93
C ALA A 189 -8.55 5.66 -0.12
N GLN A 190 -7.85 6.81 -0.01
CA GLN A 190 -8.38 7.99 0.65
C GLN A 190 -9.58 8.59 -0.10
N GLU A 191 -9.63 8.47 -1.42
CA GLU A 191 -10.80 8.91 -2.20
C GLU A 191 -12.01 8.03 -1.91
N LEU A 192 -11.84 6.74 -1.68
CA LEU A 192 -12.93 5.84 -1.30
C LEU A 192 -13.57 6.24 0.03
N LYS A 193 -12.84 6.90 0.94
CA LYS A 193 -13.41 7.44 2.18
C LYS A 193 -14.40 8.57 1.93
N THR A 194 -14.28 9.26 0.79
CA THR A 194 -15.22 10.32 0.40
C THR A 194 -16.52 9.80 -0.21
N ILE A 195 -16.62 8.49 -0.48
CA ILE A 195 -17.79 7.85 -1.08
C ILE A 195 -18.65 7.29 0.05
N SER A 196 -19.93 7.70 0.08
CA SER A 196 -20.88 7.09 1.00
C SER A 196 -21.15 5.63 0.61
N PRO A 197 -21.29 4.71 1.56
CA PRO A 197 -21.70 3.34 1.26
C PRO A 197 -23.00 3.26 0.44
N GLU A 198 -23.91 4.22 0.63
CA GLU A 198 -25.17 4.31 -0.10
C GLU A 198 -24.99 4.61 -1.60
N GLU A 199 -23.87 5.23 -1.97
CA GLU A 199 -23.57 5.54 -3.36
C GLU A 199 -22.98 4.35 -4.12
N VAL A 200 -22.46 3.35 -3.42
CA VAL A 200 -21.83 2.19 -4.05
C VAL A 200 -22.89 1.19 -4.48
N GLY A 201 -22.98 0.95 -5.77
CA GLY A 201 -23.88 -0.05 -6.37
C GLY A 201 -23.28 -1.43 -6.42
N GLN A 202 -22.04 -1.51 -6.88
CA GLN A 202 -21.29 -2.75 -7.03
C GLN A 202 -19.79 -2.50 -7.00
N ILE A 203 -19.05 -3.57 -6.77
CA ILE A 203 -17.59 -3.60 -6.82
C ILE A 203 -17.20 -4.62 -7.87
N GLU A 204 -16.35 -4.23 -8.82
CA GLU A 204 -15.80 -5.11 -9.83
C GLU A 204 -14.35 -5.42 -9.51
N TYR A 205 -14.01 -6.68 -9.49
CA TYR A 205 -12.65 -7.14 -9.28
C TYR A 205 -12.13 -7.83 -10.55
N TYR A 206 -10.98 -7.38 -11.05
CA TYR A 206 -10.31 -7.90 -12.24
C TYR A 206 -8.98 -8.52 -11.81
N ASP A 207 -8.82 -9.83 -11.99
CA ASP A 207 -7.54 -10.51 -11.80
C ASP A 207 -6.59 -10.17 -12.96
N LEU A 208 -7.11 -10.16 -14.18
CA LEU A 208 -6.40 -9.81 -15.40
C LEU A 208 -7.06 -8.57 -16.02
N PRO A 209 -6.66 -7.37 -15.57
CA PRO A 209 -7.32 -6.16 -16.01
C PRO A 209 -7.07 -5.88 -17.49
N PRO A 210 -8.08 -5.30 -18.18
CA PRO A 210 -7.91 -4.79 -19.53
C PRO A 210 -6.77 -3.77 -19.63
N ILE A 211 -6.15 -3.68 -20.81
CA ILE A 211 -5.04 -2.75 -21.10
C ILE A 211 -5.36 -1.30 -20.70
N ARG A 212 -6.64 -0.89 -20.86
CA ARG A 212 -7.11 0.45 -20.44
C ARG A 212 -6.88 0.78 -18.97
N TYR A 213 -6.72 -0.22 -18.12
CA TYR A 213 -6.47 -0.07 -16.69
C TYR A 213 -4.98 -0.23 -16.32
N GLY A 214 -4.08 -0.20 -17.31
CA GLY A 214 -2.63 -0.18 -17.11
C GLY A 214 -1.94 -1.54 -17.16
N GLY A 215 -2.67 -2.65 -17.15
CA GLY A 215 -2.15 -4.03 -17.22
C GLY A 215 -1.14 -4.37 -16.10
N GLY A 216 -1.26 -5.51 -15.51
CA GLY A 216 -0.26 -6.06 -14.57
C GLY A 216 -0.78 -6.34 -13.16
N ASN A 217 -1.26 -5.39 -12.43
CA ASN A 217 -1.81 -5.60 -11.08
C ASN A 217 -3.32 -5.81 -11.13
N ALA A 218 -3.87 -6.53 -10.15
CA ALA A 218 -5.31 -6.65 -9.98
C ALA A 218 -5.98 -5.25 -9.88
N VAL A 219 -7.21 -5.13 -10.38
CA VAL A 219 -7.97 -3.89 -10.36
C VAL A 219 -9.24 -4.06 -9.55
N LEU A 220 -9.49 -3.12 -8.66
CA LEU A 220 -10.72 -2.98 -7.90
C LEU A 220 -11.46 -1.73 -8.36
N ASN A 221 -12.57 -1.90 -9.07
CA ASN A 221 -13.39 -0.80 -9.56
C ASN A 221 -14.66 -0.65 -8.73
N ILE A 222 -14.78 0.46 -8.03
CA ILE A 222 -15.99 0.83 -7.30
C ILE A 222 -16.95 1.50 -8.26
N VAL A 223 -18.08 0.87 -8.54
CA VAL A 223 -19.11 1.42 -9.42
C VAL A 223 -20.19 2.08 -8.57
N THR A 224 -20.30 3.39 -8.69
CA THR A 224 -21.33 4.15 -7.96
C THR A 224 -22.67 4.10 -8.69
N GLN A 225 -23.75 4.11 -7.94
CA GLN A 225 -25.09 4.38 -8.45
C GLN A 225 -25.21 5.86 -8.88
N GLU A 226 -26.35 6.26 -9.44
CA GLU A 226 -26.64 7.67 -9.70
C GLU A 226 -26.41 8.47 -8.42
N VAL A 227 -25.45 9.39 -8.48
CA VAL A 227 -25.07 10.22 -7.34
C VAL A 227 -26.12 11.29 -7.18
N ARG A 228 -26.78 11.34 -6.03
CA ARG A 228 -27.74 12.40 -5.73
C ARG A 228 -27.04 13.74 -5.67
N ASP A 229 -27.74 14.79 -6.18
CA ASP A 229 -27.27 16.16 -6.02
C ASP A 229 -27.16 16.50 -4.54
N GLY A 230 -26.08 17.20 -4.16
CA GLY A 230 -25.85 17.59 -2.77
C GLY A 230 -24.41 17.61 -2.35
N PHE A 231 -24.21 17.74 -1.05
CA PHE A 231 -22.91 17.77 -0.40
C PHE A 231 -22.70 16.52 0.43
N TYR A 232 -21.48 16.01 0.40
CA TYR A 232 -20.98 14.97 1.27
C TYR A 232 -19.61 15.39 1.81
N GLY A 233 -19.39 15.28 3.11
CA GLY A 233 -18.12 15.67 3.70
C GLY A 233 -17.86 15.00 5.03
N GLY A 234 -16.62 15.03 5.46
CA GLY A 234 -16.21 14.47 6.73
C GLY A 234 -14.86 14.99 7.19
N ILE A 235 -14.58 14.72 8.44
CA ILE A 235 -13.33 15.01 9.12
C ILE A 235 -12.86 13.72 9.78
N ASP A 236 -11.59 13.39 9.61
CA ASP A 236 -10.93 12.26 10.26
C ASP A 236 -9.73 12.81 11.03
N LEU A 237 -9.75 12.65 12.34
CA LEU A 237 -8.73 13.18 13.25
C LEU A 237 -8.05 12.00 13.95
N LYS A 238 -6.73 11.87 13.74
CA LYS A 238 -5.92 10.82 14.34
C LYS A 238 -4.77 11.45 15.11
N HIS A 239 -4.87 11.42 16.42
CA HIS A 239 -3.90 12.01 17.31
C HIS A 239 -3.32 10.96 18.25
N ALA A 240 -2.01 10.99 18.46
CA ALA A 240 -1.34 10.24 19.50
C ALA A 240 -0.66 11.22 20.48
N VAL A 241 -1.26 11.34 21.65
CA VAL A 241 -0.72 12.08 22.79
C VAL A 241 -0.19 11.02 23.76
N PRO A 242 1.06 10.96 24.12
CA PRO A 242 2.08 12.00 24.28
C PRO A 242 3.12 12.09 23.15
N VAL A 243 3.06 11.26 22.11
CA VAL A 243 4.10 11.21 21.05
C VAL A 243 4.07 12.40 20.08
N ARG A 244 3.20 13.40 20.30
CA ARG A 244 3.06 14.60 19.45
C ARG A 244 2.94 14.24 17.98
N TRP A 245 2.00 13.34 17.69
CA TRP A 245 1.71 12.85 16.36
C TRP A 245 0.24 13.17 16.04
N LEU A 246 0.01 13.77 14.88
CA LEU A 246 -1.34 13.99 14.37
C LEU A 246 -1.36 13.73 12.87
N ASN A 247 -2.48 13.15 12.43
CA ASN A 247 -2.84 12.98 11.02
C ASN A 247 -4.31 13.34 10.88
N ASP A 248 -4.56 14.50 10.31
CA ASP A 248 -5.90 15.04 10.16
C ASP A 248 -6.27 15.12 8.69
N SER A 249 -7.50 14.75 8.37
CA SER A 249 -8.03 14.95 7.04
C SER A 249 -9.42 15.54 7.07
N PHE A 250 -9.66 16.44 6.12
CA PHE A 250 -10.94 17.02 5.81
C PHE A 250 -11.26 16.74 4.34
N TYR A 251 -12.51 16.40 4.04
CA TYR A 251 -12.96 16.27 2.66
C TYR A 251 -14.37 16.83 2.50
N LEU A 252 -14.62 17.39 1.32
CA LEU A 252 -15.90 17.90 0.91
C LEU A 252 -16.11 17.52 -0.56
N ARG A 253 -17.28 16.96 -0.87
CA ARG A 253 -17.70 16.64 -2.21
C ARG A 253 -19.05 17.28 -2.49
N TYR A 254 -19.14 17.95 -3.63
CA TYR A 254 -20.38 18.53 -4.16
C TYR A 254 -20.74 17.86 -5.47
N ASN A 255 -21.95 17.34 -5.55
CA ASN A 255 -22.50 16.68 -6.73
C ASN A 255 -23.64 17.53 -7.29
N ARG A 256 -23.64 17.71 -8.61
CA ARG A 256 -24.74 18.35 -9.34
C ARG A 256 -24.88 17.75 -10.73
N GLY A 257 -25.95 16.97 -10.95
CA GLY A 257 -26.19 16.28 -12.19
C GLY A 257 -25.00 15.39 -12.62
N ARG A 258 -24.31 15.75 -13.70
CA ARG A 258 -23.16 15.01 -14.22
C ARG A 258 -21.81 15.47 -13.63
N SER A 259 -21.83 16.52 -12.85
CA SER A 259 -20.60 17.16 -12.32
C SER A 259 -20.40 16.85 -10.85
N GLN A 260 -19.17 16.56 -10.50
CA GLN A 260 -18.72 16.36 -9.13
C GLN A 260 -17.48 17.22 -8.89
N LEU A 261 -17.47 17.95 -7.80
CA LEU A 261 -16.32 18.67 -7.29
C LEU A 261 -15.93 18.07 -5.93
N THR A 262 -14.71 17.60 -5.81
CA THR A 262 -14.17 17.05 -4.55
C THR A 262 -12.99 17.90 -4.11
N PHE A 263 -13.01 18.32 -2.87
CA PHE A 263 -11.88 18.93 -2.17
C PHE A 263 -11.46 18.03 -1.02
N ARG A 264 -10.16 17.77 -0.88
CA ARG A 264 -9.57 17.08 0.25
C ARG A 264 -8.33 17.83 0.72
N TYR A 265 -8.20 17.93 2.01
CA TYR A 265 -7.01 18.42 2.69
C TYR A 265 -6.54 17.36 3.68
N TYR A 266 -5.25 17.09 3.69
CA TYR A 266 -4.60 16.22 4.65
C TYR A 266 -3.42 16.94 5.27
N ALA A 267 -3.37 16.95 6.61
CA ALA A 267 -2.26 17.46 7.40
C ALA A 267 -1.66 16.33 8.24
N SER A 268 -0.36 16.21 8.22
CA SER A 268 0.38 15.30 9.10
C SER A 268 1.48 16.08 9.80
N TRP A 269 1.51 15.98 11.11
CA TRP A 269 2.56 16.57 11.93
C TRP A 269 3.08 15.54 12.91
N HIS A 270 4.38 15.31 12.83
CA HIS A 270 5.08 14.40 13.71
C HIS A 270 6.24 15.12 14.34
N LYS A 271 6.39 14.99 15.66
CA LYS A 271 7.54 15.51 16.39
C LYS A 271 7.97 14.51 17.45
N SER A 272 9.25 14.16 17.43
CA SER A 272 9.92 13.45 18.52
C SER A 272 11.11 14.28 18.98
N ASP A 273 11.23 14.50 20.28
CA ASP A 273 12.36 15.22 20.88
C ASP A 273 13.37 14.27 21.52
N ALA A 274 13.08 12.96 21.55
CA ALA A 274 13.92 11.96 22.19
C ALA A 274 13.91 10.66 21.37
N GLN A 275 14.89 10.54 20.50
CA GLN A 275 15.24 9.29 19.84
C GLN A 275 16.64 8.89 20.28
N PHE A 276 16.83 7.59 20.55
CA PHE A 276 18.11 7.04 20.96
C PHE A 276 18.41 5.87 20.05
N VAL A 277 19.64 5.82 19.54
CA VAL A 277 20.15 4.69 18.75
C VAL A 277 21.55 4.39 19.26
N ASP A 278 21.79 3.12 19.57
CA ASP A 278 23.07 2.60 19.96
C ASP A 278 23.56 1.64 18.89
N ASP A 279 24.69 1.96 18.25
CA ASP A 279 25.28 1.18 17.18
C ASP A 279 26.71 0.77 17.54
N GLU A 280 27.10 -0.44 17.21
CA GLU A 280 28.48 -0.92 17.28
C GLU A 280 28.96 -1.22 15.86
N TYR A 281 30.01 -0.53 15.43
CA TYR A 281 30.64 -0.73 14.13
C TYR A 281 31.97 -1.44 14.27
N ARG A 282 32.16 -2.53 13.54
CA ARG A 282 33.44 -3.25 13.43
C ARG A 282 33.88 -3.26 11.97
N TYR A 283 35.09 -2.81 11.70
CA TYR A 283 35.65 -2.75 10.35
C TYR A 283 37.18 -2.88 10.40
N ALA A 284 37.74 -3.33 9.26
CA ALA A 284 39.21 -3.36 9.08
C ALA A 284 39.61 -2.29 8.07
N LEU A 285 40.65 -1.52 8.41
CA LEU A 285 41.23 -0.50 7.55
C LEU A 285 42.73 -0.66 7.53
N ASN A 286 43.33 -0.84 6.34
CA ASN A 286 44.79 -1.02 6.15
C ASN A 286 45.42 -2.14 7.04
N GLY A 287 44.64 -3.23 7.26
CA GLY A 287 45.08 -4.37 8.07
C GLY A 287 44.97 -4.17 9.58
N THR A 288 44.38 -3.07 10.04
CA THR A 288 44.07 -2.81 11.44
C THR A 288 42.58 -2.96 11.66
N ASP A 289 42.19 -3.72 12.69
CA ASP A 289 40.79 -3.84 13.09
C ASP A 289 40.41 -2.64 13.96
N TYR A 290 39.21 -2.12 13.69
CA TYR A 290 38.59 -1.03 14.43
C TYR A 290 37.25 -1.47 14.97
N ALA A 291 36.92 -1.09 16.18
CA ALA A 291 35.59 -1.16 16.74
C ALA A 291 35.25 0.18 17.37
N GLN A 292 34.06 0.66 17.09
CA GLN A 292 33.52 1.89 17.67
C GLN A 292 32.10 1.70 18.14
N TYR A 293 31.77 2.31 19.25
CA TYR A 293 30.41 2.42 19.77
C TYR A 293 29.90 3.82 19.53
N LEU A 294 28.73 3.93 18.97
CA LEU A 294 28.05 5.17 18.62
C LEU A 294 26.74 5.27 19.40
N HIS A 295 26.65 6.21 20.31
CA HIS A 295 25.40 6.59 20.96
C HIS A 295 24.88 7.86 20.31
N THR A 296 23.71 7.77 19.69
CA THR A 296 23.05 8.89 19.04
C THR A 296 21.78 9.24 19.78
N SER A 297 21.62 10.52 20.08
CA SER A 297 20.40 11.08 20.67
C SER A 297 19.93 12.28 19.87
N GLY A 298 18.62 12.49 19.77
CA GLY A 298 18.12 13.63 19.03
C GLY A 298 16.63 13.59 18.79
N GLY A 299 16.21 14.28 17.75
CA GLY A 299 14.81 14.37 17.43
C GLY A 299 14.56 14.72 15.98
N TYR A 300 13.29 14.60 15.61
CA TYR A 300 12.83 15.01 14.30
C TYR A 300 11.51 15.77 14.38
N ARG A 301 11.29 16.59 13.38
CA ARG A 301 10.02 17.25 13.10
C ARG A 301 9.68 17.03 11.63
N SER A 302 8.48 16.56 11.39
CA SER A 302 7.96 16.32 10.03
C SER A 302 6.59 16.98 9.91
N PHE A 303 6.40 17.72 8.84
CA PHE A 303 5.16 18.42 8.55
C PHE A 303 4.79 18.23 7.08
N TYR A 304 3.59 17.69 6.83
CA TYR A 304 3.04 17.46 5.50
C TYR A 304 1.69 18.14 5.37
N ASN A 305 1.45 18.78 4.22
CA ASN A 305 0.16 19.29 3.81
C ASN A 305 -0.11 18.86 2.38
N ASP A 306 -1.15 18.09 2.18
CA ASP A 306 -1.59 17.66 0.88
C ASP A 306 -3.00 18.21 0.61
N PHE A 307 -3.15 18.91 -0.51
CA PHE A 307 -4.42 19.37 -1.02
C PHE A 307 -4.78 18.57 -2.26
N ASN A 308 -6.05 18.27 -2.45
CA ASN A 308 -6.55 17.65 -3.65
C ASN A 308 -7.86 18.32 -4.04
N LEU A 309 -7.88 18.95 -5.20
CA LEU A 309 -9.07 19.51 -5.82
C LEU A 309 -9.33 18.74 -7.11
N LYS A 310 -10.45 18.02 -7.16
CA LYS A 310 -10.82 17.16 -8.28
C LYS A 310 -12.18 17.58 -8.81
N TYR A 311 -12.24 17.86 -10.09
CA TYR A 311 -13.48 18.04 -10.83
C TYR A 311 -13.67 16.85 -11.77
N THR A 312 -14.86 16.25 -11.74
CA THR A 312 -15.27 15.17 -12.64
C THR A 312 -16.57 15.53 -13.30
N ASN A 313 -16.65 15.38 -14.62
CA ASN A 313 -17.90 15.45 -15.38
C ASN A 313 -18.02 14.18 -16.21
N GLN A 314 -19.10 13.42 -15.99
CA GLN A 314 -19.25 12.12 -16.63
C GLN A 314 -20.68 11.85 -17.07
N LEU A 315 -20.80 11.09 -18.13
CA LEU A 315 -22.02 10.44 -18.57
C LEU A 315 -21.70 8.98 -18.78
N GLN A 316 -22.32 8.12 -17.98
CA GLN A 316 -22.10 6.68 -18.00
C GLN A 316 -22.09 6.14 -19.44
N ASP A 317 -21.11 5.29 -19.75
CA ASP A 317 -20.88 4.63 -21.04
C ASP A 317 -20.71 5.59 -22.23
N LYS A 318 -20.52 6.89 -22.02
CA LYS A 318 -20.33 7.87 -23.10
C LYS A 318 -19.04 8.67 -22.98
N TYR A 319 -18.80 9.29 -21.85
CA TYR A 319 -17.58 10.05 -21.61
C TYR A 319 -17.30 10.27 -20.13
N VAL A 320 -16.03 10.51 -19.84
CA VAL A 320 -15.53 11.03 -18.55
C VAL A 320 -14.52 12.13 -18.85
N PHE A 321 -14.68 13.26 -18.20
CA PHE A 321 -13.66 14.29 -18.09
C PHE A 321 -13.32 14.48 -16.62
N GLN A 322 -12.04 14.48 -16.31
CA GLN A 322 -11.53 14.71 -14.94
C GLN A 322 -10.36 15.67 -14.98
N ALA A 323 -10.38 16.63 -14.07
CA ALA A 323 -9.25 17.52 -13.78
C ALA A 323 -8.92 17.41 -12.29
N THR A 324 -7.68 17.11 -11.96
CA THR A 324 -7.20 17.00 -10.58
C THR A 324 -6.00 17.89 -10.38
N PHE A 325 -6.06 18.75 -9.39
CA PHE A 325 -4.94 19.57 -8.93
C PHE A 325 -4.58 19.18 -7.50
N TYR A 326 -3.34 18.74 -7.28
CA TYR A 326 -2.90 18.27 -5.97
C TYR A 326 -1.50 18.79 -5.59
N PRO A 327 -1.42 20.00 -5.03
CA PRO A 327 -0.19 20.49 -4.44
C PRO A 327 0.10 19.78 -3.11
N SER A 328 1.37 19.42 -2.90
CA SER A 328 1.88 18.93 -1.64
C SER A 328 3.03 19.78 -1.12
N LEU A 329 3.06 19.96 0.19
CA LEU A 329 4.08 20.69 0.93
C LEU A 329 4.66 19.78 2.00
N ARG A 330 5.99 19.64 2.05
CA ARG A 330 6.68 18.82 3.04
C ARG A 330 7.83 19.58 3.64
N ASN A 331 7.92 19.58 4.96
CA ASN A 331 9.06 20.08 5.71
C ASN A 331 9.49 19.00 6.69
N ASN A 332 10.77 18.60 6.61
CA ASN A 332 11.38 17.68 7.56
C ASN A 332 12.61 18.34 8.15
N GLU A 333 12.77 18.19 9.44
CA GLU A 333 13.93 18.63 10.20
C GLU A 333 14.36 17.49 11.12
N ASN A 334 15.62 17.10 11.04
CA ASN A 334 16.24 16.13 11.92
C ASN A 334 17.45 16.79 12.59
N HIS A 335 17.66 16.49 13.85
CA HIS A 335 18.86 16.88 14.59
C HIS A 335 19.27 15.73 15.51
N TYR A 336 20.53 15.40 15.48
CA TYR A 336 21.11 14.34 16.30
C TYR A 336 22.44 14.80 16.85
N ASP A 337 22.66 14.50 18.12
CA ASP A 337 23.95 14.59 18.78
C ASP A 337 24.49 13.15 18.96
N SER A 338 25.76 12.95 18.67
CA SER A 338 26.42 11.65 18.74
C SER A 338 27.59 11.67 19.68
N GLN A 339 27.77 10.57 20.39
CA GLN A 339 28.96 10.26 21.18
C GLN A 339 29.58 9.00 20.59
N ILE A 340 30.86 9.08 20.24
CA ILE A 340 31.59 8.01 19.57
C ILE A 340 32.76 7.58 20.50
N GLU A 341 32.78 6.33 20.85
CA GLU A 341 33.86 5.72 21.64
C GLU A 341 34.57 4.65 20.81
N PHE A 342 35.88 4.76 20.66
CA PHE A 342 36.67 3.78 19.94
C PHE A 342 37.12 2.68 20.92
N LEU A 343 36.67 1.45 20.66
CA LEU A 343 36.93 0.27 21.48
C LEU A 343 38.19 -0.48 21.05
N GLU A 344 38.48 -0.50 19.73
CA GLU A 344 39.64 -1.16 19.12
C GLU A 344 40.25 -0.25 18.03
N GLY A 345 41.54 -0.43 17.73
CA GLY A 345 42.32 0.31 16.73
C GLY A 345 42.74 1.71 17.16
N ALA A 346 41.90 2.42 17.87
CA ALA A 346 42.15 3.74 18.46
C ALA A 346 41.52 3.78 19.88
N ALA A 347 41.65 2.69 20.63
CA ALA A 347 41.01 2.50 21.91
C ALA A 347 41.28 3.66 22.90
N GLY A 348 40.21 4.15 23.53
CA GLY A 348 40.23 5.29 24.45
C GLY A 348 40.06 6.65 23.80
N MET A 349 40.03 6.75 22.46
CA MET A 349 39.62 7.98 21.76
C MET A 349 38.11 8.14 21.87
N GLN A 350 37.67 9.35 22.16
CA GLN A 350 36.26 9.72 22.19
C GLN A 350 36.05 10.93 21.31
N ARG A 351 34.93 10.92 20.63
CA ARG A 351 34.46 12.04 19.81
C ARG A 351 33.02 12.34 20.14
N TYR A 352 32.62 13.55 19.86
CA TYR A 352 31.21 13.90 19.81
C TYR A 352 30.91 14.60 18.48
N GLY A 353 29.68 14.49 18.03
CA GLY A 353 29.28 15.09 16.78
C GLY A 353 27.85 15.61 16.84
N ASN A 354 27.50 16.42 15.88
CA ASN A 354 26.13 16.83 15.65
C ASN A 354 25.81 16.68 14.16
N TYR A 355 24.56 16.33 13.93
CA TYR A 355 24.00 16.21 12.59
C TYR A 355 22.67 16.95 12.53
N ARG A 356 22.51 17.84 11.57
CA ARG A 356 21.26 18.53 11.30
C ARG A 356 20.94 18.44 9.83
N THR A 357 19.71 18.07 9.53
CA THR A 357 19.19 18.13 8.15
C THR A 357 17.83 18.81 8.14
N GLU A 358 17.64 19.69 7.17
CA GLU A 358 16.40 20.37 6.90
C GLU A 358 16.05 20.15 5.42
N SER A 359 14.85 19.64 5.14
CA SER A 359 14.37 19.51 3.76
C SER A 359 13.00 20.12 3.60
N LYS A 360 12.82 20.84 2.49
CA LYS A 360 11.56 21.47 2.09
C LYS A 360 11.21 21.03 0.70
N ILE A 361 9.97 20.62 0.48
CA ILE A 361 9.49 20.18 -0.82
C ILE A 361 8.14 20.84 -1.09
N PHE A 362 8.02 21.43 -2.27
CA PHE A 362 6.76 21.89 -2.84
C PHE A 362 6.53 21.19 -4.19
N ASN A 363 5.43 20.46 -4.31
CA ASN A 363 5.17 19.58 -5.45
C ASN A 363 3.72 19.68 -5.93
N PRO A 364 3.34 20.76 -6.68
CA PRO A 364 2.03 20.85 -7.31
C PRO A 364 1.99 20.00 -8.58
N THR A 365 0.92 19.22 -8.73
CA THR A 365 0.65 18.42 -9.91
C THR A 365 -0.75 18.72 -10.44
N LEU A 366 -0.89 18.80 -11.75
CA LEU A 366 -2.15 18.92 -12.48
C LEU A 366 -2.29 17.71 -13.39
N ASP A 367 -3.38 16.94 -13.20
CA ASP A 367 -3.75 15.84 -14.06
C ASP A 367 -5.07 16.15 -14.77
N LEU A 368 -5.09 15.95 -16.08
CA LEU A 368 -6.26 16.01 -16.94
C LEU A 368 -6.48 14.64 -17.56
N TYR A 369 -7.67 14.11 -17.43
CA TYR A 369 -8.07 12.83 -18.01
C TYR A 369 -9.36 12.99 -18.80
N PHE A 370 -9.39 12.42 -20.00
CA PHE A 370 -10.55 12.38 -20.85
C PHE A 370 -10.71 10.99 -21.46
N TRP A 371 -11.87 10.39 -21.27
CA TRP A 371 -12.30 9.17 -21.94
C TRP A 371 -13.59 9.41 -22.67
N ARG A 372 -13.71 8.88 -23.89
CA ARG A 372 -14.92 8.98 -24.69
C ARG A 372 -15.15 7.71 -25.50
N GLN A 373 -16.41 7.24 -25.47
CA GLN A 373 -16.93 6.25 -26.39
C GLN A 373 -17.24 6.91 -27.74
N LEU A 374 -16.51 6.59 -28.81
CA LEU A 374 -16.65 7.18 -30.12
C LEU A 374 -17.72 6.48 -30.99
N GLY A 375 -18.12 5.25 -30.62
CA GLY A 375 -19.09 4.45 -31.33
C GLY A 375 -19.16 3.04 -30.77
N ARG A 376 -19.81 2.10 -31.45
CA ARG A 376 -19.82 0.71 -30.97
C ARG A 376 -18.41 0.15 -30.91
N LYS A 377 -17.98 -0.23 -29.71
CA LYS A 377 -16.68 -0.88 -29.46
C LYS A 377 -15.46 -0.01 -29.83
N GLN A 378 -15.55 1.32 -29.77
CA GLN A 378 -14.43 2.24 -30.01
C GLN A 378 -14.30 3.22 -28.87
N GLU A 379 -13.09 3.42 -28.38
CA GLU A 379 -12.80 4.27 -27.23
C GLU A 379 -11.61 5.18 -27.54
N LEU A 380 -11.64 6.40 -27.04
CA LEU A 380 -10.54 7.35 -27.03
C LEU A 380 -10.22 7.70 -25.57
N ILE A 381 -8.96 7.57 -25.21
CA ILE A 381 -8.43 7.97 -23.90
C ILE A 381 -7.36 9.01 -24.15
N MET A 382 -7.42 10.10 -23.41
CA MET A 382 -6.39 11.15 -23.40
C MET A 382 -6.05 11.49 -21.95
N ALA A 383 -4.77 11.66 -21.66
CA ALA A 383 -4.32 12.11 -20.35
C ALA A 383 -3.16 13.07 -20.50
N ILE A 384 -3.14 14.10 -19.65
CA ILE A 384 -2.05 15.08 -19.57
C ILE A 384 -1.74 15.26 -18.09
N THR A 385 -0.46 15.07 -17.74
CA THR A 385 0.04 15.35 -16.39
C THR A 385 1.11 16.43 -16.48
N GLY A 386 0.94 17.50 -15.72
CA GLY A 386 1.94 18.54 -15.51
C GLY A 386 2.37 18.56 -14.05
N ASN A 387 3.68 18.59 -13.80
CA ASN A 387 4.24 18.62 -12.47
C ASN A 387 5.33 19.69 -12.35
N TYR A 388 5.30 20.41 -11.25
CA TYR A 388 6.41 21.23 -10.79
C TYR A 388 6.90 20.70 -9.46
N PHE A 389 8.19 20.56 -9.32
CA PHE A 389 8.82 20.09 -8.10
C PHE A 389 9.92 21.11 -7.72
N ASP A 390 9.83 21.64 -6.51
CA ASP A 390 10.81 22.52 -5.89
C ASP A 390 11.26 21.91 -4.58
N SER A 391 12.56 21.74 -4.41
CA SER A 391 13.11 21.10 -3.22
C SER A 391 14.34 21.83 -2.72
N GLY A 392 14.43 22.04 -1.43
CA GLY A 392 15.62 22.49 -0.71
C GLY A 392 16.05 21.41 0.28
N LEU A 393 17.35 21.15 0.34
CA LEU A 393 18.00 20.31 1.34
C LEU A 393 19.19 21.08 1.91
N ASP A 394 19.25 21.22 3.23
CA ASP A 394 20.40 21.70 3.97
C ASP A 394 20.82 20.63 4.96
N THR A 395 22.05 20.16 4.87
CA THR A 395 22.61 19.15 5.77
C THR A 395 23.92 19.66 6.33
N ARG A 396 24.07 19.54 7.64
CA ARG A 396 25.31 19.90 8.37
C ARG A 396 25.68 18.75 9.28
N SER A 397 26.95 18.38 9.23
CA SER A 397 27.52 17.36 10.06
C SER A 397 28.87 17.82 10.58
N SER A 398 29.13 17.60 11.84
CA SER A 398 30.42 17.91 12.45
C SER A 398 30.77 16.90 13.52
N GLU A 399 32.06 16.59 13.62
CA GLU A 399 32.64 15.76 14.67
C GLU A 399 33.83 16.50 15.31
N TYR A 400 33.96 16.37 16.59
CA TYR A 400 35.01 17.00 17.42
C TYR A 400 35.68 15.95 18.29
N ASP A 401 36.97 16.13 18.51
CA ASP A 401 37.72 15.38 19.49
C ASP A 401 37.30 15.79 20.92
N SER A 402 36.91 14.85 21.76
CA SER A 402 36.43 15.15 23.11
C SER A 402 37.53 15.64 24.05
N ALA A 403 38.80 15.48 23.69
CA ALA A 403 39.93 15.85 24.57
C ALA A 403 40.29 17.36 24.47
N ASP A 404 40.13 17.94 23.26
CA ASP A 404 40.59 19.32 23.01
C ASP A 404 39.61 20.17 22.17
N ASP A 405 38.39 19.66 21.97
CA ASP A 405 37.32 20.30 21.16
C ASP A 405 37.75 20.62 19.73
N ARG A 406 38.80 19.94 19.24
CA ARG A 406 39.30 20.18 17.89
C ARG A 406 38.35 19.56 16.87
N PRO A 407 37.96 20.32 15.81
CA PRO A 407 37.18 19.76 14.76
C PRO A 407 37.95 18.67 14.00
N VAL A 408 37.37 17.48 13.92
CA VAL A 408 37.90 16.32 13.20
C VAL A 408 37.31 16.27 11.82
N PHE A 409 36.03 16.62 11.73
CA PHE A 409 35.25 16.58 10.51
C PHE A 409 34.18 17.67 10.54
N GLU A 410 34.03 18.39 9.46
CA GLU A 410 32.93 19.32 9.24
C GLU A 410 32.51 19.21 7.78
N ASP A 411 31.22 19.01 7.56
CA ASP A 411 30.60 18.93 6.25
C ASP A 411 29.29 19.68 6.23
N PHE A 412 29.05 20.41 5.15
CA PHE A 412 27.71 20.89 4.87
C PHE A 412 27.38 20.68 3.40
N LEU A 413 26.12 20.39 3.14
CA LEU A 413 25.57 20.18 1.82
C LEU A 413 24.25 20.95 1.70
N THR A 414 24.20 21.86 0.73
CA THR A 414 22.95 22.51 0.33
C THR A 414 22.61 22.11 -1.09
N VAL A 415 21.38 21.66 -1.31
CA VAL A 415 20.88 21.31 -2.63
C VAL A 415 19.56 22.00 -2.88
N ASP A 416 19.50 22.88 -3.88
CA ASP A 416 18.28 23.48 -4.38
C ASP A 416 17.93 22.86 -5.74
N GLY A 417 16.81 22.15 -5.81
CA GLY A 417 16.37 21.42 -6.99
C GLY A 417 15.04 21.95 -7.53
N ARG A 418 14.97 22.17 -8.84
CA ARG A 418 13.72 22.50 -9.53
C ARG A 418 13.52 21.57 -10.71
N LYS A 419 12.33 21.00 -10.78
CA LYS A 419 11.96 20.09 -11.86
C LYS A 419 10.62 20.51 -12.45
N TYR A 420 10.55 20.52 -13.76
CA TYR A 420 9.33 20.67 -14.54
C TYR A 420 9.15 19.41 -15.37
N SER A 421 7.97 18.82 -15.31
CA SER A 421 7.67 17.69 -16.18
C SER A 421 6.27 17.83 -16.77
N ALA A 422 6.11 17.38 -18.00
CA ALA A 422 4.82 17.27 -18.67
C ALA A 422 4.79 15.94 -19.42
N ILE A 423 3.71 15.19 -19.21
CA ILE A 423 3.46 13.93 -19.90
C ILE A 423 2.10 14.04 -20.57
N GLY A 424 2.03 13.77 -21.86
CA GLY A 424 0.80 13.67 -22.63
C GLY A 424 0.70 12.29 -23.24
N GLN A 425 -0.51 11.69 -23.22
CA GLN A 425 -0.75 10.42 -23.89
C GLN A 425 -2.14 10.43 -24.53
N ALA A 426 -2.24 9.75 -25.66
CA ALA A 426 -3.49 9.47 -26.34
C ALA A 426 -3.53 7.99 -26.72
N LEU A 427 -4.65 7.32 -26.47
CA LEU A 427 -4.86 5.91 -26.79
C LEU A 427 -6.21 5.75 -27.46
N TYR A 428 -6.22 5.16 -28.64
CA TYR A 428 -7.42 4.73 -29.33
C TYR A 428 -7.54 3.22 -29.25
N ILE A 429 -8.71 2.71 -28.88
CA ILE A 429 -9.01 1.29 -28.75
C ILE A 429 -10.21 0.95 -29.64
N LYS A 430 -10.10 -0.14 -30.39
CA LYS A 430 -11.21 -0.73 -31.14
C LYS A 430 -11.31 -2.21 -30.84
N ASN A 431 -12.44 -2.59 -30.27
CA ASN A 431 -12.76 -3.98 -29.95
C ASN A 431 -13.57 -4.60 -31.10
N PHE A 432 -13.09 -5.70 -31.64
CA PHE A 432 -13.80 -6.59 -32.55
C PHE A 432 -14.35 -7.79 -31.77
N GLU A 433 -15.11 -8.68 -32.40
CA GLU A 433 -15.67 -9.84 -31.68
C GLU A 433 -14.63 -10.78 -31.08
N LYS A 434 -13.49 -10.95 -31.75
CA LYS A 434 -12.42 -11.89 -31.33
C LYS A 434 -11.06 -11.23 -31.12
N VAL A 435 -10.92 -9.93 -31.44
CA VAL A 435 -9.64 -9.22 -31.39
C VAL A 435 -9.87 -7.80 -30.90
N ALA A 436 -8.98 -7.31 -30.05
CA ALA A 436 -8.89 -5.90 -29.68
C ALA A 436 -7.66 -5.29 -30.36
N PHE A 437 -7.84 -4.11 -30.95
CA PHE A 437 -6.77 -3.30 -31.53
C PHE A 437 -6.63 -2.02 -30.72
N SER A 438 -5.40 -1.67 -30.37
CA SER A 438 -5.11 -0.39 -29.73
C SER A 438 -3.90 0.27 -30.39
N VAL A 439 -3.98 1.59 -30.54
CA VAL A 439 -2.87 2.43 -30.97
C VAL A 439 -2.82 3.66 -30.10
N GLY A 440 -1.64 4.03 -29.66
CA GLY A 440 -1.45 5.18 -28.79
C GLY A 440 -0.09 5.81 -28.96
N GLU A 441 -0.01 7.04 -28.52
CA GLU A 441 1.21 7.82 -28.48
C GLU A 441 1.40 8.43 -27.10
N ARG A 442 2.64 8.50 -26.65
CA ARG A 442 3.02 9.13 -25.40
C ARG A 442 4.19 10.08 -25.62
N PHE A 443 3.97 11.31 -25.23
CA PHE A 443 5.00 12.36 -25.18
C PHE A 443 5.38 12.61 -23.71
N ALA A 444 6.68 12.77 -23.45
CA ALA A 444 7.16 13.17 -22.14
C ALA A 444 8.24 14.24 -22.27
N TYR A 445 8.14 15.26 -21.45
CA TYR A 445 9.15 16.31 -21.32
C TYR A 445 9.55 16.45 -19.86
N GLU A 446 10.83 16.50 -19.59
CA GLU A 446 11.38 16.74 -18.27
C GLU A 446 12.53 17.73 -18.33
N SER A 447 12.51 18.72 -17.45
CA SER A 447 13.64 19.65 -17.24
C SER A 447 13.95 19.68 -15.75
N ASN A 448 15.19 19.38 -15.40
CA ASN A 448 15.68 19.38 -14.03
C ASN A 448 16.88 20.32 -13.92
N ILE A 449 16.89 21.17 -12.89
CA ILE A 449 17.98 22.06 -12.53
C ILE A 449 18.27 21.84 -11.05
N ALA A 450 19.51 21.51 -10.71
CA ALA A 450 19.95 21.40 -9.33
C ALA A 450 21.19 22.27 -9.11
N HIS A 451 21.14 23.07 -8.05
CA HIS A 451 22.27 23.82 -7.51
C HIS A 451 22.73 23.11 -6.25
N THR A 452 23.98 22.70 -6.23
CA THR A 452 24.59 22.02 -5.09
C THR A 452 25.76 22.85 -4.60
N THR A 453 25.77 23.16 -3.32
CA THR A 453 26.92 23.70 -2.62
C THR A 453 27.33 22.71 -1.54
N SER A 454 28.57 22.26 -1.60
CA SER A 454 29.14 21.41 -0.58
C SER A 454 30.42 22.05 -0.01
N TRP A 455 30.66 21.81 1.25
CA TRP A 455 31.87 22.19 1.93
C TRP A 455 32.33 21.00 2.77
N LEU A 456 33.52 20.54 2.55
CA LEU A 456 34.10 19.40 3.25
C LEU A 456 35.47 19.79 3.78
N SER A 457 35.62 19.87 5.09
CA SER A 457 36.89 20.11 5.79
C SER A 457 37.74 21.27 5.19
N GLY A 458 37.06 22.36 4.79
CA GLY A 458 37.72 23.57 4.28
C GLY A 458 37.67 23.76 2.78
N ASP A 459 37.25 22.78 2.00
CA ASP A 459 37.08 22.89 0.54
C ASP A 459 35.62 23.12 0.17
N ARG A 460 35.33 24.26 -0.47
CA ARG A 460 33.99 24.65 -0.93
C ARG A 460 33.84 24.34 -2.42
N GLN A 461 32.82 23.58 -2.76
CA GLN A 461 32.49 23.26 -4.13
C GLN A 461 31.07 23.70 -4.45
N GLU A 462 30.91 24.32 -5.62
CA GLU A 462 29.60 24.70 -6.15
C GLU A 462 29.38 24.03 -7.51
N ARG A 463 28.23 23.40 -7.69
CA ARG A 463 27.90 22.74 -8.95
C ARG A 463 26.47 23.05 -9.35
N THR A 464 26.28 23.38 -10.62
CA THR A 464 24.95 23.46 -11.23
C THR A 464 24.80 22.35 -12.25
N THR A 465 23.81 21.51 -12.07
CA THR A 465 23.46 20.43 -13.00
C THR A 465 22.17 20.77 -13.72
N ARG A 466 22.15 20.66 -15.05
CA ARG A 466 20.94 20.84 -15.87
C ARG A 466 20.73 19.62 -16.74
N MET A 467 19.54 19.04 -16.68
CA MET A 467 19.12 17.93 -17.55
C MET A 467 17.81 18.28 -18.23
N LYS A 468 17.70 17.91 -19.51
CA LYS A 468 16.45 17.97 -20.29
C LYS A 468 16.30 16.64 -21.02
N LYS A 469 15.11 16.09 -20.97
CA LYS A 469 14.73 14.87 -21.69
C LYS A 469 13.46 15.11 -22.48
#